data_be495569b3e637b5c28881c6ef329dfd
#
_entry.id   be495569b3e637b5c28881c6ef329dfd
#
_cell.length_a   1.000
_cell.length_b   1.000
_cell.length_c   1.000
_cell.angle_alpha   90.00
_cell.angle_beta   90.00
_cell.angle_gamma   90.00
#
_symmetry.space_group_name_H-M   'P 1'
#
loop_
_entity.id
_entity.type
_entity.pdbx_description
1 polymer ?
#
loop_
_entity_poly.entity_id
_entity_poly.type
_entity_poly.pdbx_seq_one_letter_code
_entity_poly.pdbx_strand_id
1 'polypeptide(L)'
;MIIGASEGLSSSSAKSEVKFKYFHNTSASLIHKSISEMAKFVKHYGGKSDTVYGLAGLGDLYVSAIGGRNSQMGKYLGEGFLYKEAKKKFMDEVTVEGAELAIEVGKKLKQDLNEKDFPLMLSIIECICENKKLEISW
;
A
#
# COMPACT_ATOMS: atom_id res chain seq x y z
N MET A 1 -2.43 -2.38 -0.94
CA MET A 1 -1.00 -2.66 -1.25
C MET A 1 -0.12 -2.73 0.00
N ILE A 2 -0.07 -1.74 0.86
CA ILE A 2 0.85 -1.69 2.02
C ILE A 2 0.74 -2.91 2.94
N ILE A 3 -0.46 -3.38 3.24
CA ILE A 3 -0.66 -4.56 4.10
C ILE A 3 -0.12 -5.83 3.42
N GLY A 4 -0.38 -6.00 2.13
CA GLY A 4 0.20 -7.08 1.34
C GLY A 4 1.74 -7.01 1.29
N ALA A 5 2.32 -5.81 1.26
CA ALA A 5 3.77 -5.64 1.32
C ALA A 5 4.38 -6.17 2.62
N SER A 6 3.70 -6.05 3.76
CA SER A 6 4.17 -6.65 5.02
C SER A 6 4.21 -8.18 4.98
N GLU A 7 3.30 -8.81 4.24
CA GLU A 7 3.31 -10.26 4.01
C GLU A 7 4.48 -10.67 3.09
N GLY A 8 4.73 -9.92 2.03
CA GLY A 8 5.84 -10.14 1.13
C GLY A 8 7.20 -10.01 1.82
N LEU A 9 7.37 -8.98 2.66
CA LEU A 9 8.56 -8.81 3.49
C LEU A 9 8.76 -9.99 4.45
N SER A 10 7.68 -10.50 5.04
CA SER A 10 7.74 -11.67 5.91
C SER A 10 8.18 -12.93 5.14
N SER A 11 7.67 -13.10 3.92
CA SER A 11 8.01 -14.26 3.06
C SER A 11 9.45 -14.22 2.60
N SER A 12 9.98 -13.05 2.26
CA SER A 12 11.38 -12.90 1.84
C SER A 12 12.37 -13.07 3.02
N SER A 13 11.99 -12.60 4.21
CA SER A 13 12.79 -12.75 5.43
C SER A 13 12.83 -14.20 5.93
N ALA A 14 11.82 -15.03 5.65
CA ALA A 14 11.78 -16.45 6.01
C ALA A 14 12.81 -17.31 5.24
N LYS A 15 13.47 -16.77 4.22
CA LYS A 15 14.63 -17.38 3.56
C LYS A 15 15.93 -17.23 4.35
N SER A 16 15.98 -16.36 5.34
CA SER A 16 17.02 -16.30 6.37
C SER A 16 16.61 -17.20 7.55
N GLU A 17 17.56 -17.78 8.29
CA GLU A 17 17.32 -18.78 9.36
C GLU A 17 16.41 -18.33 10.51
N VAL A 18 15.89 -17.12 10.47
CA VAL A 18 14.96 -16.56 11.47
C VAL A 18 13.54 -16.78 10.99
N LYS A 19 12.89 -17.85 11.45
CA LYS A 19 11.48 -18.18 11.25
C LYS A 19 10.54 -17.21 12.00
N PHE A 20 10.49 -15.93 11.63
CA PHE A 20 9.38 -15.08 12.03
C PHE A 20 8.22 -15.28 11.07
N LYS A 21 7.19 -15.98 11.50
CA LYS A 21 6.11 -16.49 10.66
C LYS A 21 5.17 -15.40 10.15
N TYR A 22 5.05 -14.26 10.82
CA TYR A 22 4.27 -13.07 10.43
C TYR A 22 4.67 -11.86 11.28
N PHE A 23 4.81 -10.70 10.65
CA PHE A 23 4.96 -9.43 11.36
C PHE A 23 3.57 -8.85 11.72
N HIS A 24 2.82 -9.53 12.60
CA HIS A 24 1.47 -9.09 12.98
C HIS A 24 1.45 -7.65 13.52
N ASN A 25 2.42 -7.29 14.34
CA ASN A 25 2.52 -5.93 14.88
C ASN A 25 2.80 -4.91 13.77
N THR A 26 3.65 -5.25 12.80
CA THR A 26 3.92 -4.41 11.63
C THR A 26 2.67 -4.24 10.77
N SER A 27 1.93 -5.32 10.50
CA SER A 27 0.66 -5.25 9.77
C SER A 27 -0.38 -4.41 10.50
N ALA A 28 -0.51 -4.57 11.80
CA ALA A 28 -1.43 -3.77 12.63
C ALA A 28 -1.05 -2.27 12.61
N SER A 29 0.24 -1.95 12.70
CA SER A 29 0.74 -0.58 12.62
C SER A 29 0.48 0.03 11.24
N LEU A 30 0.66 -0.74 10.16
CA LEU A 30 0.37 -0.30 8.79
C LEU A 30 -1.14 -0.07 8.57
N ILE A 31 -2.01 -0.91 9.12
CA ILE A 31 -3.47 -0.70 9.09
C ILE A 31 -3.82 0.60 9.79
N HIS A 32 -3.34 0.80 11.02
CA HIS A 32 -3.59 2.02 11.79
C HIS A 32 -3.09 3.26 11.04
N LYS A 33 -1.86 3.22 10.52
CA LYS A 33 -1.28 4.34 9.76
C LYS A 33 -2.07 4.60 8.47
N SER A 34 -2.46 3.56 7.73
CA SER A 34 -3.26 3.70 6.51
C SER A 34 -4.59 4.40 6.78
N ILE A 35 -5.33 3.99 7.82
CA ILE A 35 -6.59 4.64 8.21
C ILE A 35 -6.36 6.09 8.60
N SER A 36 -5.30 6.38 9.32
CA SER A 36 -4.94 7.75 9.70
C SER A 36 -4.65 8.63 8.46
N GLU A 37 -3.88 8.12 7.49
CA GLU A 37 -3.62 8.85 6.24
C GLU A 37 -4.89 9.02 5.41
N MET A 38 -5.74 7.98 5.30
CA MET A 38 -7.03 8.07 4.61
C MET A 38 -7.92 9.15 5.23
N ALA A 39 -7.99 9.24 6.56
CA ALA A 39 -8.78 10.26 7.25
C ALA A 39 -8.26 11.67 6.98
N LYS A 40 -6.93 11.86 6.99
CA LYS A 40 -6.29 13.13 6.61
C LYS A 40 -6.55 13.48 5.15
N PHE A 41 -6.45 12.50 4.25
CA PHE A 41 -6.68 12.67 2.82
C PHE A 41 -8.11 13.12 2.53
N VAL A 42 -9.10 12.42 3.08
CA VAL A 42 -10.51 12.77 2.93
C VAL A 42 -10.78 14.19 3.46
N LYS A 43 -10.21 14.54 4.61
CA LYS A 43 -10.33 15.89 5.18
C LYS A 43 -9.64 16.95 4.31
N HIS A 44 -8.47 16.66 3.75
CA HIS A 44 -7.71 17.57 2.87
C HIS A 44 -8.55 18.00 1.65
N TYR A 45 -9.32 17.07 1.09
CA TYR A 45 -10.23 17.35 -0.03
C TYR A 45 -11.66 17.72 0.39
N GLY A 46 -11.87 18.15 1.64
CA GLY A 46 -13.15 18.69 2.12
C GLY A 46 -14.19 17.65 2.51
N GLY A 47 -13.82 16.37 2.57
CA GLY A 47 -14.69 15.28 3.03
C GLY A 47 -14.72 15.14 4.55
N LYS A 48 -15.59 14.24 5.04
CA LYS A 48 -15.76 13.95 6.47
C LYS A 48 -14.87 12.77 6.87
N SER A 49 -13.90 13.00 7.76
CA SER A 49 -12.97 11.96 8.27
C SER A 49 -13.69 10.76 8.86
N ASP A 50 -14.85 10.96 9.50
CA ASP A 50 -15.62 9.89 10.14
C ASP A 50 -16.08 8.80 9.16
N THR A 51 -16.28 9.17 7.89
CA THR A 51 -16.61 8.21 6.82
C THR A 51 -15.54 7.13 6.65
N VAL A 52 -14.29 7.46 6.94
CA VAL A 52 -13.14 6.55 6.81
C VAL A 52 -13.17 5.43 7.87
N TYR A 53 -13.73 5.71 9.03
CA TYR A 53 -13.85 4.72 10.12
C TYR A 53 -15.04 3.76 9.94
N GLY A 54 -15.90 4.03 8.97
CA GLY A 54 -17.05 3.17 8.62
C GLY A 54 -16.71 2.12 7.56
N LEU A 55 -17.78 1.53 7.00
CA LEU A 55 -17.67 0.49 5.95
C LEU A 55 -16.95 0.97 4.69
N ALA A 56 -17.15 2.22 4.30
CA ALA A 56 -16.55 2.79 3.10
C ALA A 56 -15.02 3.02 3.19
N GLY A 57 -14.45 2.99 4.37
CA GLY A 57 -13.01 3.13 4.59
C GLY A 57 -12.42 1.89 5.26
N LEU A 58 -12.60 1.76 6.57
CA LEU A 58 -12.02 0.64 7.34
C LEU A 58 -12.57 -0.72 6.88
N GLY A 59 -13.86 -0.81 6.56
CA GLY A 59 -14.46 -2.05 6.08
C GLY A 59 -13.88 -2.48 4.74
N ASP A 60 -13.79 -1.57 3.78
CA ASP A 60 -13.19 -1.82 2.45
C ASP A 60 -11.71 -2.16 2.56
N LEU A 61 -10.96 -1.43 3.39
CA LEU A 61 -9.55 -1.72 3.65
C LEU A 61 -9.36 -3.14 4.18
N TYR A 62 -10.21 -3.59 5.12
CA TYR A 62 -10.16 -4.93 5.69
C TYR A 62 -10.36 -6.01 4.62
N VAL A 63 -11.43 -5.90 3.82
CA VAL A 63 -11.74 -6.86 2.75
C VAL A 63 -10.63 -6.88 1.69
N SER A 64 -10.16 -5.70 1.27
CA SER A 64 -9.09 -5.56 0.29
C SER A 64 -7.75 -6.10 0.78
N ALA A 65 -7.49 -6.06 2.09
CA ALA A 65 -6.26 -6.59 2.69
C ALA A 65 -6.21 -8.12 2.65
N ILE A 66 -7.34 -8.81 2.84
CA ILE A 66 -7.40 -10.28 2.96
C ILE A 66 -7.08 -11.00 1.64
N GLY A 67 -7.38 -10.42 0.48
CA GLY A 67 -7.15 -11.12 -0.79
C GLY A 67 -7.39 -10.30 -2.05
N GLY A 68 -7.49 -8.99 -1.95
CA GLY A 68 -7.69 -8.11 -3.10
C GLY A 68 -6.45 -8.01 -4.00
N ARG A 69 -6.67 -7.66 -5.28
CA ARG A 69 -5.61 -7.48 -6.29
C ARG A 69 -4.54 -6.47 -5.86
N ASN A 70 -4.94 -5.40 -5.19
CA ASN A 70 -4.01 -4.43 -4.60
C ASN A 70 -3.14 -5.04 -3.50
N SER A 71 -3.68 -5.94 -2.68
CA SER A 71 -2.92 -6.65 -1.65
C SER A 71 -1.92 -7.62 -2.27
N GLN A 72 -2.35 -8.36 -3.30
CA GLN A 72 -1.49 -9.29 -4.04
C GLN A 72 -0.31 -8.56 -4.70
N MET A 73 -0.55 -7.44 -5.38
CA MET A 73 0.54 -6.61 -5.91
C MET A 73 1.47 -6.13 -4.79
N GLY A 74 0.90 -5.66 -3.68
CA GLY A 74 1.68 -5.27 -2.50
C GLY A 74 2.61 -6.36 -2.00
N LYS A 75 2.16 -7.61 -1.99
CA LYS A 75 2.99 -8.75 -1.60
C LYS A 75 4.23 -8.90 -2.48
N TYR A 76 4.08 -8.82 -3.80
CA TYR A 76 5.24 -8.88 -4.71
C TYR A 76 6.19 -7.70 -4.50
N LEU A 77 5.66 -6.49 -4.28
CA LEU A 77 6.49 -5.32 -3.98
C LEU A 77 7.26 -5.51 -2.66
N GLY A 78 6.61 -6.09 -1.64
CA GLY A 78 7.25 -6.44 -0.37
C GLY A 78 8.30 -7.55 -0.48
N GLU A 79 8.17 -8.46 -1.43
CA GLU A 79 9.18 -9.47 -1.78
C GLU A 79 10.39 -8.86 -2.50
N GLY A 80 10.33 -7.57 -2.86
CA GLY A 80 11.42 -6.81 -3.47
C GLY A 80 11.34 -6.67 -4.99
N PHE A 81 10.26 -7.15 -5.63
CA PHE A 81 10.03 -6.93 -7.05
C PHE A 81 9.72 -5.46 -7.34
N LEU A 82 10.15 -4.97 -8.49
CA LEU A 82 9.69 -3.69 -9.02
C LEU A 82 8.28 -3.81 -9.59
N TYR A 83 7.50 -2.73 -9.58
CA TYR A 83 6.11 -2.76 -10.01
C TYR A 83 5.94 -3.33 -11.44
N LYS A 84 6.70 -2.83 -12.41
CA LYS A 84 6.61 -3.29 -13.82
C LYS A 84 7.00 -4.76 -13.97
N GLU A 85 7.98 -5.23 -13.21
CA GLU A 85 8.40 -6.62 -13.19
C GLU A 85 7.30 -7.51 -12.60
N ALA A 86 6.79 -7.15 -11.41
CA ALA A 86 5.71 -7.88 -10.75
C ALA A 86 4.45 -7.95 -11.61
N LYS A 87 4.07 -6.79 -12.21
CA LYS A 87 2.92 -6.70 -13.11
C LYS A 87 3.05 -7.66 -14.28
N LYS A 88 4.16 -7.61 -15.02
CA LYS A 88 4.39 -8.45 -16.19
C LYS A 88 4.50 -9.93 -15.86
N LYS A 89 5.13 -10.29 -14.74
CA LYS A 89 5.45 -11.69 -14.41
C LYS A 89 4.30 -12.44 -13.75
N PHE A 90 3.52 -11.75 -12.92
CA PHE A 90 2.54 -12.40 -12.04
C PHE A 90 1.11 -11.90 -12.22
N MET A 91 0.91 -10.74 -12.82
CA MET A 91 -0.38 -10.07 -12.89
C MET A 91 -0.63 -9.40 -14.26
N ASP A 92 -0.11 -9.97 -15.35
CA ASP A 92 -0.10 -9.35 -16.68
C ASP A 92 -1.50 -8.91 -17.15
N GLU A 93 -2.49 -9.81 -17.03
CA GLU A 93 -3.88 -9.54 -17.44
C GLU A 93 -4.77 -9.04 -16.27
N VAL A 94 -4.19 -8.82 -15.09
CA VAL A 94 -4.94 -8.44 -13.90
C VAL A 94 -4.91 -6.93 -13.71
N THR A 95 -6.06 -6.27 -13.74
CA THR A 95 -6.18 -4.85 -13.36
C THR A 95 -5.87 -4.66 -11.88
N VAL A 96 -4.92 -3.79 -11.57
CA VAL A 96 -4.57 -3.38 -10.21
C VAL A 96 -4.99 -1.92 -10.05
N GLU A 97 -6.24 -1.71 -9.64
CA GLU A 97 -6.90 -0.40 -9.67
C GLU A 97 -6.13 0.68 -8.92
N GLY A 98 -5.59 0.34 -7.75
CA GLY A 98 -4.80 1.30 -6.97
C GLY A 98 -3.49 1.70 -7.65
N ALA A 99 -2.91 0.82 -8.48
CA ALA A 99 -1.73 1.16 -9.27
C ALA A 99 -2.08 2.03 -10.48
N GLU A 100 -3.17 1.72 -11.17
CA GLU A 100 -3.66 2.53 -12.28
C GLU A 100 -4.02 3.93 -11.82
N LEU A 101 -4.72 4.04 -10.70
CA LEU A 101 -5.04 5.32 -10.08
C LEU A 101 -3.76 6.09 -9.68
N ALA A 102 -2.76 5.42 -9.10
CA ALA A 102 -1.49 6.06 -8.76
C ALA A 102 -0.78 6.61 -10.00
N ILE A 103 -0.80 5.90 -11.13
CA ILE A 103 -0.22 6.36 -12.39
C ILE A 103 -0.95 7.60 -12.92
N GLU A 104 -2.27 7.62 -12.82
CA GLU A 104 -3.10 8.72 -13.34
C GLU A 104 -2.96 10.00 -12.50
N VAL A 105 -3.09 9.90 -11.18
CA VAL A 105 -3.13 11.07 -10.30
C VAL A 105 -1.86 11.29 -9.46
N GLY A 106 -0.92 10.37 -9.48
CA GLY A 106 0.23 10.38 -8.57
C GLY A 106 1.09 11.63 -8.67
N LYS A 107 1.31 12.15 -9.88
CA LYS A 107 2.04 13.41 -10.08
C LYS A 107 1.38 14.58 -9.35
N LYS A 108 0.07 14.67 -9.42
CA LYS A 108 -0.68 15.73 -8.73
C LYS A 108 -0.63 15.54 -7.22
N LEU A 109 -0.83 14.31 -6.75
CA LEU A 109 -0.78 14.02 -5.32
C LEU A 109 0.59 14.32 -4.70
N LYS A 110 1.69 14.07 -5.42
CA LYS A 110 3.04 14.44 -4.97
C LYS A 110 3.25 15.95 -4.87
N GLN A 111 2.49 16.75 -5.61
CA GLN A 111 2.53 18.22 -5.51
C GLN A 111 1.64 18.75 -4.37
N ASP A 112 0.50 18.12 -4.14
CA ASP A 112 -0.53 18.57 -3.19
C ASP A 112 -0.28 18.08 -1.76
N LEU A 113 0.36 16.92 -1.60
CA LEU A 113 0.52 16.25 -0.31
C LEU A 113 1.97 16.36 0.18
N ASN A 114 2.13 16.46 1.49
CA ASN A 114 3.45 16.45 2.12
C ASN A 114 3.79 15.05 2.70
N GLU A 115 5.06 14.68 2.65
CA GLU A 115 5.55 13.37 3.09
C GLU A 115 5.32 13.11 4.59
N LYS A 116 5.36 14.14 5.41
CA LYS A 116 5.16 14.01 6.86
C LYS A 116 3.76 13.49 7.21
N ASP A 117 2.74 13.91 6.45
CA ASP A 117 1.35 13.54 6.69
C ASP A 117 0.91 12.30 5.91
N PHE A 118 1.57 12.02 4.77
CA PHE A 118 1.18 10.99 3.82
C PHE A 118 2.33 10.05 3.41
N PRO A 119 3.18 9.57 4.36
CA PRO A 119 4.36 8.79 4.02
C PRO A 119 4.01 7.48 3.30
N LEU A 120 2.98 6.73 3.72
CA LEU A 120 2.62 5.46 3.08
C LEU A 120 2.05 5.67 1.67
N MET A 121 1.19 6.65 1.50
CA MET A 121 0.59 6.97 0.20
C MET A 121 1.67 7.39 -0.80
N LEU A 122 2.56 8.29 -0.41
CA LEU A 122 3.63 8.77 -1.28
C LEU A 122 4.66 7.68 -1.58
N SER A 123 5.01 6.82 -0.63
CA SER A 123 5.87 5.65 -0.88
C SER A 123 5.29 4.71 -1.95
N ILE A 124 3.98 4.43 -1.92
CA ILE A 124 3.30 3.62 -2.93
C ILE A 124 3.33 4.32 -4.30
N ILE A 125 3.01 5.61 -4.34
CA ILE A 125 3.02 6.40 -5.58
C ILE A 125 4.42 6.39 -6.21
N GLU A 126 5.46 6.60 -5.44
CA GLU A 126 6.84 6.55 -5.93
C GLU A 126 7.24 5.17 -6.45
N CYS A 127 6.92 4.13 -5.68
CA CYS A 127 7.18 2.75 -6.08
C CYS A 127 6.56 2.44 -7.44
N ILE A 128 5.30 2.83 -7.66
CA ILE A 128 4.55 2.53 -8.88
C ILE A 128 4.97 3.45 -10.04
N CYS A 129 4.93 4.77 -9.83
CA CYS A 129 5.15 5.75 -10.90
C CYS A 129 6.61 5.84 -11.35
N GLU A 130 7.54 5.69 -10.42
CA GLU A 130 8.98 5.77 -10.68
C GLU A 130 9.63 4.39 -10.81
N ASN A 131 8.85 3.32 -10.66
CA ASN A 131 9.30 1.93 -10.72
C ASN A 131 10.50 1.66 -9.80
N LYS A 132 10.42 2.17 -8.58
CA LYS A 132 11.41 1.98 -7.51
C LYS A 132 11.02 0.80 -6.61
N LYS A 133 11.94 0.33 -5.79
CA LYS A 133 11.60 -0.59 -4.69
C LYS A 133 10.68 0.11 -3.70
N LEU A 134 9.76 -0.65 -3.11
CA LEU A 134 8.89 -0.13 -2.07
C LEU A 134 9.70 0.08 -0.78
N GLU A 135 9.84 1.33 -0.38
CA GLU A 135 10.43 1.74 0.89
C GLU A 135 9.35 2.40 1.74
N ILE A 136 9.16 1.91 2.95
CA ILE A 136 8.14 2.44 3.86
C ILE A 136 8.82 3.29 4.91
N SER A 137 8.60 4.61 4.84
CA SER A 137 8.98 5.55 5.89
C SER A 137 7.95 5.53 7.02
N TRP A 138 8.42 5.49 8.27
CA TRP A 138 7.57 5.40 9.48
C TRP A 138 7.40 6.75 10.15
#